data_60c87ba98ee9ac9e0f196be78b1f0731
#
_entry.id   60c87ba98ee9ac9e0f196be78b1f0731
#
_cell.length_a   1.000
_cell.length_b   1.000
_cell.length_c   1.000
_cell.angle_alpha   90.00
_cell.angle_beta   90.00
_cell.angle_gamma   90.00
#
_symmetry.space_group_name_H-M   'P 1'
#
loop_
_entity.id
_entity.type
_entity.pdbx_description
1 polymer ?
#
loop_
_entity_poly.entity_id
_entity_poly.type
_entity_poly.pdbx_seq_one_letter_code
_entity_poly.pdbx_strand_id
1 'polypeptide(L)'
;MRIERDTRLEEFKRIEHLLYGINYEVWFNLYGPAEPDVGLSDALKSLISKDCEISGVVPSSPEEAASGIMDMVLYQGDTGSGPLELESKKAELSELMEKVLSSIELEEADMVVEFGFKNGHPAYPVFWDFAYDIHSKGQRWILVGSSSD
;
A
#
# COMPACT_ATOMS: atom_id res chain seq x y z
N MET A 1 16.88 24.07 12.38
CA MET A 1 16.40 23.29 11.21
C MET A 1 15.83 21.97 11.67
N ARG A 2 14.64 21.66 11.23
CA ARG A 2 13.96 20.42 11.60
C ARG A 2 14.19 19.39 10.50
N ILE A 3 14.72 18.24 10.86
CA ILE A 3 14.89 17.13 9.92
C ILE A 3 13.73 16.16 10.15
N GLU A 4 12.91 15.97 9.14
CA GLU A 4 11.85 14.98 9.19
C GLU A 4 12.43 13.60 8.92
N ARG A 5 12.07 12.64 9.77
CA ARG A 5 12.44 11.25 9.55
C ARG A 5 11.35 10.55 8.77
N ASP A 6 11.76 9.81 7.75
CA ASP A 6 10.88 8.87 7.10
C ASP A 6 10.75 7.65 8.02
N THR A 7 9.58 7.51 8.65
CA THR A 7 9.29 6.43 9.61
C THR A 7 8.62 5.22 8.99
N ARG A 8 8.46 5.23 7.66
CA ARG A 8 7.88 4.09 6.96
C ARG A 8 8.79 2.87 7.05
N LEU A 9 8.21 1.69 6.82
CA LEU A 9 8.93 0.43 6.92
C LEU A 9 10.14 0.39 5.98
N GLU A 10 11.24 -0.20 6.45
CA GLU A 10 12.44 -0.37 5.63
C GLU A 10 12.17 -1.20 4.37
N GLU A 11 11.30 -2.22 4.47
CA GLU A 11 10.88 -3.04 3.35
C GLU A 11 10.28 -2.17 2.24
N PHE A 12 9.46 -1.18 2.59
CA PHE A 12 8.85 -0.25 1.62
C PHE A 12 9.91 0.62 0.95
N LYS A 13 10.85 1.14 1.72
CA LYS A 13 11.94 1.96 1.16
C LYS A 13 12.77 1.16 0.18
N ARG A 14 13.05 -0.10 0.50
CA ARG A 14 13.80 -0.99 -0.40
C ARG A 14 13.02 -1.30 -1.66
N ILE A 15 11.73 -1.60 -1.55
CA ILE A 15 10.85 -1.84 -2.71
C ILE A 15 10.82 -0.60 -3.61
N GLU A 16 10.66 0.58 -3.02
CA GLU A 16 10.65 1.85 -3.77
C GLU A 16 11.95 2.06 -4.53
N HIS A 17 13.08 1.76 -3.91
CA HIS A 17 14.38 1.84 -4.56
C HIS A 17 14.50 0.85 -5.72
N LEU A 18 14.07 -0.39 -5.52
CA LEU A 18 14.14 -1.43 -6.55
C LEU A 18 13.24 -1.13 -7.73
N LEU A 19 12.10 -0.49 -7.51
CA LEU A 19 11.12 -0.19 -8.56
C LEU A 19 11.32 1.15 -9.25
N TYR A 20 12.25 1.97 -8.77
CA TYR A 20 12.56 3.24 -9.41
C TYR A 20 12.96 3.01 -10.88
N GLY A 21 12.39 3.77 -11.78
CA GLY A 21 12.61 3.54 -13.19
C GLY A 21 12.33 4.75 -14.07
N ILE A 22 12.08 4.49 -15.34
CA ILE A 22 11.84 5.52 -16.35
C ILE A 22 10.45 6.11 -16.14
N ASN A 23 10.38 7.38 -15.75
CA ASN A 23 9.11 8.06 -15.44
C ASN A 23 8.23 7.22 -14.51
N TYR A 24 8.83 6.61 -13.51
CA TYR A 24 8.15 5.64 -12.67
C TYR A 24 8.71 5.67 -11.26
N GLU A 25 7.86 5.98 -10.29
CA GLU A 25 8.15 5.93 -8.86
C GLU A 25 6.99 5.28 -8.15
N VAL A 26 7.28 4.51 -7.12
CA VAL A 26 6.24 3.92 -6.27
C VAL A 26 6.37 4.44 -4.85
N TRP A 27 5.25 4.40 -4.13
CA TRP A 27 5.19 4.80 -2.74
C TRP A 27 4.25 3.85 -2.01
N PHE A 28 4.66 3.41 -0.82
CA PHE A 28 3.87 2.52 0.03
C PHE A 28 3.88 3.03 1.46
N ASN A 29 2.79 2.82 2.16
CA ASN A 29 2.77 3.01 3.60
C ASN A 29 1.76 2.09 4.28
N LEU A 30 2.05 1.75 5.52
CA LEU A 30 1.19 0.94 6.38
C LEU A 30 0.87 1.76 7.62
N TYR A 31 -0.41 2.03 7.82
CA TYR A 31 -0.90 2.80 8.97
C TYR A 31 -1.52 1.84 9.98
N GLY A 32 -1.20 2.04 11.24
CA GLY A 32 -1.71 1.21 12.32
C GLY A 32 -0.61 0.73 13.25
N PRO A 33 -0.92 -0.16 14.19
CA PRO A 33 -2.25 -0.70 14.46
C PRO A 33 -3.21 0.37 15.00
N ALA A 34 -4.47 0.24 14.66
CA ALA A 34 -5.52 1.17 15.06
C ALA A 34 -6.73 0.43 15.63
N GLU A 35 -7.64 1.20 16.23
CA GLU A 35 -8.87 0.66 16.78
C GLU A 35 -9.81 0.16 15.69
N PRO A 36 -10.32 -1.08 15.80
CA PRO A 36 -11.22 -1.63 14.79
C PRO A 36 -12.66 -1.11 14.89
N ASP A 37 -13.01 -0.44 15.99
CA ASP A 37 -14.40 -0.08 16.32
C ASP A 37 -14.92 1.16 15.60
N VAL A 38 -14.04 1.98 15.04
CA VAL A 38 -14.46 3.19 14.33
C VAL A 38 -14.70 2.90 12.84
N GLY A 39 -15.49 3.73 12.18
CA GLY A 39 -15.71 3.59 10.74
C GLY A 39 -14.46 3.89 9.93
N LEU A 40 -14.41 3.41 8.70
CA LEU A 40 -13.23 3.58 7.83
C LEU A 40 -12.91 5.04 7.58
N SER A 41 -13.91 5.86 7.29
CA SER A 41 -13.71 7.29 7.04
C SER A 41 -13.04 7.98 8.23
N ASP A 42 -13.52 7.70 9.44
CA ASP A 42 -12.94 8.27 10.67
C ASP A 42 -11.53 7.76 10.92
N ALA A 43 -11.29 6.48 10.65
CA ALA A 43 -9.95 5.89 10.78
C ALA A 43 -8.96 6.59 9.85
N LEU A 44 -9.33 6.82 8.60
CA LEU A 44 -8.46 7.49 7.62
C LEU A 44 -8.17 8.94 8.03
N LYS A 45 -9.16 9.66 8.54
CA LYS A 45 -8.98 11.04 9.00
C LYS A 45 -8.03 11.12 10.18
N SER A 46 -8.07 10.12 11.05
CA SER A 46 -7.19 10.04 12.21
C SER A 46 -5.77 9.60 11.84
N LEU A 47 -5.64 8.60 10.97
CA LEU A 47 -4.36 7.99 10.66
C LEU A 47 -3.58 8.70 9.54
N ILE A 48 -4.26 9.30 8.59
CA ILE A 48 -3.63 9.90 7.41
C ILE A 48 -3.83 11.41 7.38
N SER A 49 -5.05 11.87 7.13
CA SER A 49 -5.33 13.30 6.97
C SER A 49 -6.82 13.57 7.14
N LYS A 50 -7.12 14.74 7.68
CA LYS A 50 -8.52 15.24 7.83
C LYS A 50 -9.23 15.35 6.48
N ASP A 51 -8.48 15.47 5.39
CA ASP A 51 -9.02 15.64 4.04
C ASP A 51 -9.43 14.34 3.38
N CYS A 52 -9.17 13.19 4.00
CA CYS A 52 -9.48 11.88 3.42
C CYS A 52 -10.98 11.71 3.21
N GLU A 53 -11.34 11.39 1.97
CA GLU A 53 -12.70 11.01 1.57
C GLU A 53 -12.63 9.72 0.77
N ILE A 54 -13.58 8.82 0.99
CA ILE A 54 -13.62 7.50 0.33
C ILE A 54 -14.49 7.59 -0.91
N SER A 55 -13.99 7.06 -2.04
CA SER A 55 -14.76 7.00 -3.30
C SER A 55 -15.64 5.76 -3.39
N GLY A 56 -15.25 4.66 -2.78
CA GLY A 56 -16.00 3.42 -2.79
C GLY A 56 -15.32 2.35 -1.96
N VAL A 57 -16.07 1.31 -1.61
CA VAL A 57 -15.61 0.21 -0.76
C VAL A 57 -16.07 -1.10 -1.38
N VAL A 58 -15.16 -2.06 -1.51
CA VAL A 58 -15.44 -3.38 -2.07
C VAL A 58 -14.93 -4.45 -1.11
N PRO A 59 -15.77 -5.41 -0.69
CA PRO A 59 -15.28 -6.55 0.11
C PRO A 59 -14.19 -7.32 -0.63
N SER A 60 -13.18 -7.76 0.11
CA SER A 60 -12.06 -8.52 -0.44
C SER A 60 -11.79 -9.73 0.47
N SER A 61 -10.66 -10.39 0.23
CA SER A 61 -10.21 -11.50 1.05
C SER A 61 -8.69 -11.42 1.20
N PRO A 62 -8.08 -12.14 2.17
CA PRO A 62 -6.63 -12.18 2.27
C PRO A 62 -5.94 -12.58 0.97
N GLU A 63 -6.48 -13.59 0.28
CA GLU A 63 -5.92 -14.11 -0.97
C GLU A 63 -6.03 -13.09 -2.11
N GLU A 64 -7.20 -12.48 -2.25
CA GLU A 64 -7.43 -11.45 -3.29
C GLU A 64 -6.55 -10.22 -3.06
N ALA A 65 -6.45 -9.78 -1.80
CA ALA A 65 -5.62 -8.64 -1.45
C ALA A 65 -4.14 -8.93 -1.73
N ALA A 66 -3.63 -10.08 -1.29
CA ALA A 66 -2.23 -10.45 -1.53
C ALA A 66 -1.92 -10.52 -3.02
N SER A 67 -2.81 -11.12 -3.81
CA SER A 67 -2.64 -11.23 -5.26
C SER A 67 -2.67 -9.86 -5.94
N GLY A 68 -3.63 -9.02 -5.58
CA GLY A 68 -3.77 -7.67 -6.15
C GLY A 68 -2.58 -6.79 -5.82
N ILE A 69 -2.10 -6.82 -4.59
CA ILE A 69 -0.92 -6.07 -4.17
C ILE A 69 0.31 -6.53 -4.97
N MET A 70 0.49 -7.84 -5.09
CA MET A 70 1.64 -8.40 -5.80
C MET A 70 1.61 -8.04 -7.30
N ASP A 71 0.43 -8.07 -7.91
CA ASP A 71 0.27 -7.66 -9.31
C ASP A 71 0.72 -6.21 -9.52
N MET A 72 0.41 -5.32 -8.59
CA MET A 72 0.83 -3.91 -8.67
C MET A 72 2.33 -3.77 -8.44
N VAL A 73 2.87 -4.44 -7.44
CA VAL A 73 4.32 -4.40 -7.13
C VAL A 73 5.14 -4.89 -8.33
N LEU A 74 4.66 -5.93 -9.02
CA LEU A 74 5.36 -6.54 -10.16
C LEU A 74 4.91 -5.99 -11.51
N TYR A 75 4.22 -4.86 -11.52
CA TYR A 75 3.78 -4.20 -12.76
C TYR A 75 4.98 -3.77 -13.60
N GLN A 76 4.99 -4.17 -14.87
CA GLN A 76 6.12 -3.92 -15.78
C GLN A 76 6.15 -2.50 -16.35
N GLY A 77 5.02 -1.79 -16.29
CA GLY A 77 4.92 -0.47 -16.87
C GLY A 77 4.64 -0.51 -18.38
N ASP A 78 4.51 0.67 -18.96
CA ASP A 78 4.27 0.86 -20.39
C ASP A 78 5.58 1.23 -21.09
N THR A 79 5.55 1.26 -22.42
CA THR A 79 6.69 1.73 -23.20
C THR A 79 7.06 3.16 -22.79
N GLY A 80 8.29 3.35 -22.32
CA GLY A 80 8.78 4.63 -21.86
C GLY A 80 8.47 4.97 -20.40
N SER A 81 7.77 4.09 -19.68
CA SER A 81 7.46 4.28 -18.27
C SER A 81 7.43 2.93 -17.56
N GLY A 82 8.23 2.76 -16.52
CA GLY A 82 8.23 1.55 -15.74
C GLY A 82 9.53 1.29 -15.01
N PRO A 83 9.55 0.29 -14.14
CA PRO A 83 10.75 -0.07 -13.38
C PRO A 83 11.85 -0.63 -14.29
N LEU A 84 13.10 -0.34 -13.93
CA LEU A 84 14.27 -0.84 -14.64
C LEU A 84 14.59 -2.27 -14.18
N GLU A 85 14.88 -3.14 -15.15
CA GLU A 85 15.36 -4.51 -14.89
C GLU A 85 14.48 -5.30 -13.91
N LEU A 86 13.17 -5.17 -14.06
CA LEU A 86 12.20 -5.78 -13.14
C LEU A 86 12.41 -7.30 -12.99
N GLU A 87 12.67 -8.02 -14.08
CA GLU A 87 12.82 -9.48 -14.04
C GLU A 87 13.87 -9.94 -13.04
N SER A 88 15.00 -9.23 -12.96
CA SER A 88 16.07 -9.59 -12.04
C SER A 88 15.75 -9.28 -10.58
N LYS A 89 14.69 -8.50 -10.33
CA LYS A 89 14.32 -8.02 -9.00
C LYS A 89 13.07 -8.69 -8.42
N LYS A 90 12.34 -9.44 -9.24
CA LYS A 90 11.05 -10.02 -8.84
C LYS A 90 11.12 -10.86 -7.56
N ALA A 91 12.14 -11.68 -7.41
CA ALA A 91 12.27 -12.54 -6.24
C ALA A 91 12.42 -11.72 -4.95
N GLU A 92 13.29 -10.71 -4.97
CA GLU A 92 13.50 -9.84 -3.82
C GLU A 92 12.25 -9.02 -3.51
N LEU A 93 11.59 -8.47 -4.54
CA LEU A 93 10.35 -7.70 -4.38
C LEU A 93 9.25 -8.53 -3.72
N SER A 94 9.05 -9.75 -4.21
CA SER A 94 8.05 -10.65 -3.65
C SER A 94 8.34 -10.98 -2.20
N GLU A 95 9.60 -11.27 -1.87
CA GLU A 95 10.01 -11.58 -0.51
C GLU A 95 9.81 -10.41 0.44
N LEU A 96 10.15 -9.20 0.02
CA LEU A 96 9.96 -8.00 0.83
C LEU A 96 8.48 -7.73 1.12
N MET A 97 7.64 -7.82 0.09
CA MET A 97 6.21 -7.60 0.28
C MET A 97 5.57 -8.69 1.14
N GLU A 98 5.98 -9.94 0.96
CA GLU A 98 5.51 -11.04 1.80
C GLU A 98 5.86 -10.84 3.27
N LYS A 99 7.02 -10.26 3.58
CA LYS A 99 7.40 -9.91 4.94
C LYS A 99 6.45 -8.88 5.53
N VAL A 100 6.08 -7.86 4.76
CA VAL A 100 5.12 -6.85 5.21
C VAL A 100 3.78 -7.48 5.51
N LEU A 101 3.24 -8.26 4.57
CA LEU A 101 1.93 -8.89 4.72
C LEU A 101 1.91 -9.90 5.88
N SER A 102 3.00 -10.61 6.09
CA SER A 102 3.15 -11.53 7.23
C SER A 102 3.17 -10.79 8.56
N SER A 103 3.80 -9.61 8.60
CA SER A 103 3.93 -8.83 9.83
C SER A 103 2.58 -8.36 10.38
N ILE A 104 1.60 -8.17 9.52
CA ILE A 104 0.23 -7.81 9.90
C ILE A 104 -0.70 -9.01 9.92
N GLU A 105 -0.18 -10.20 9.69
CA GLU A 105 -0.93 -11.46 9.68
C GLU A 105 -2.12 -11.41 8.73
N LEU A 106 -1.88 -10.97 7.49
CA LEU A 106 -2.92 -10.84 6.48
C LEU A 106 -3.68 -12.15 6.27
N GLU A 107 -3.00 -13.30 6.26
CA GLU A 107 -3.62 -14.61 6.07
C GLU A 107 -4.68 -14.93 7.13
N GLU A 108 -4.52 -14.37 8.32
CA GLU A 108 -5.42 -14.58 9.47
C GLU A 108 -6.47 -13.48 9.60
N ALA A 109 -6.56 -12.58 8.63
CA ALA A 109 -7.47 -11.44 8.71
C ALA A 109 -8.93 -11.88 8.76
N ASP A 110 -9.69 -11.27 9.67
CA ASP A 110 -11.13 -11.51 9.82
C ASP A 110 -11.93 -10.73 8.77
N MET A 111 -11.39 -9.59 8.35
CA MET A 111 -12.04 -8.74 7.36
C MET A 111 -10.97 -8.01 6.53
N VAL A 112 -11.17 -8.01 5.22
CA VAL A 112 -10.36 -7.25 4.28
C VAL A 112 -11.29 -6.52 3.34
N VAL A 113 -11.08 -5.21 3.22
CA VAL A 113 -11.88 -4.36 2.37
C VAL A 113 -10.94 -3.54 1.49
N GLU A 114 -11.22 -3.52 0.18
CA GLU A 114 -10.53 -2.64 -0.76
C GLU A 114 -11.32 -1.33 -0.88
N PHE A 115 -10.62 -0.21 -0.88
CA PHE A 115 -11.29 1.09 -1.02
C PHE A 115 -10.46 2.03 -1.90
N GLY A 116 -11.09 3.12 -2.32
CA GLY A 116 -10.42 4.17 -3.07
C GLY A 116 -10.53 5.51 -2.36
N PHE A 117 -9.64 6.41 -2.72
CA PHE A 117 -9.67 7.80 -2.23
C PHE A 117 -10.35 8.70 -3.25
N LYS A 118 -11.39 9.40 -2.82
CA LYS A 118 -11.99 10.49 -3.59
C LYS A 118 -11.17 11.76 -3.38
N ASN A 119 -10.62 11.93 -2.17
CA ASN A 119 -9.82 13.08 -1.79
C ASN A 119 -8.86 12.67 -0.66
N GLY A 120 -7.75 13.39 -0.52
CA GLY A 120 -6.82 13.18 0.58
C GLY A 120 -5.89 11.98 0.44
N HIS A 121 -5.70 11.48 -0.78
CA HIS A 121 -4.71 10.42 -1.01
C HIS A 121 -3.34 10.92 -0.55
N PRO A 122 -2.59 10.12 0.22
CA PRO A 122 -1.30 10.56 0.78
C PRO A 122 -0.17 10.70 -0.25
N ALA A 123 -0.40 10.27 -1.49
CA ALA A 123 0.55 10.40 -2.59
C ALA A 123 -0.19 10.88 -3.85
N TYR A 124 0.43 10.79 -5.02
CA TYR A 124 -0.18 11.20 -6.29
C TYR A 124 -0.16 10.03 -7.28
N PRO A 125 -1.18 9.15 -7.24
CA PRO A 125 -1.20 8.00 -8.13
C PRO A 125 -1.41 8.43 -9.58
N VAL A 126 -0.63 7.85 -10.49
CA VAL A 126 -0.73 8.09 -11.95
C VAL A 126 -1.04 6.79 -12.68
N PHE A 127 -0.25 5.74 -12.45
CA PHE A 127 -0.40 4.47 -13.16
C PHE A 127 -1.30 3.50 -12.43
N TRP A 128 -1.11 3.37 -11.13
CA TRP A 128 -1.95 2.49 -10.30
C TRP A 128 -1.92 2.94 -8.85
N ASP A 129 -2.94 2.53 -8.11
CA ASP A 129 -2.99 2.66 -6.67
C ASP A 129 -3.82 1.53 -6.08
N PHE A 130 -3.60 1.25 -4.82
CA PHE A 130 -4.45 0.37 -4.03
C PHE A 130 -4.54 0.86 -2.60
N ALA A 131 -5.64 0.51 -1.94
CA ALA A 131 -5.80 0.76 -0.52
C ALA A 131 -6.65 -0.34 0.07
N TYR A 132 -6.19 -0.89 1.19
CA TYR A 132 -6.87 -1.98 1.90
C TYR A 132 -7.05 -1.64 3.36
N ASP A 133 -8.25 -1.92 3.88
CA ASP A 133 -8.57 -1.87 5.30
C ASP A 133 -8.54 -3.33 5.78
N ILE A 134 -7.60 -3.65 6.65
CA ILE A 134 -7.33 -5.03 7.07
C ILE A 134 -7.53 -5.14 8.58
N HIS A 135 -8.46 -6.01 8.99
CA HIS A 135 -8.70 -6.32 10.39
C HIS A 135 -8.15 -7.71 10.69
N SER A 136 -7.10 -7.76 11.50
CA SER A 136 -6.41 -9.00 11.84
C SER A 136 -6.03 -9.01 13.31
N LYS A 137 -6.38 -10.09 14.00
CA LYS A 137 -6.02 -10.30 15.42
C LYS A 137 -6.46 -9.15 16.33
N GLY A 138 -7.64 -8.60 16.07
CA GLY A 138 -8.20 -7.50 16.88
C GLY A 138 -7.59 -6.13 16.58
N GLN A 139 -6.74 -6.03 15.58
CA GLN A 139 -6.10 -4.79 15.15
C GLN A 139 -6.48 -4.41 13.73
N ARG A 140 -6.43 -3.12 13.46
CA ARG A 140 -6.72 -2.58 12.13
C ARG A 140 -5.46 -2.01 11.50
N TRP A 141 -5.29 -2.32 10.23
CA TRP A 141 -4.19 -1.80 9.41
C TRP A 141 -4.73 -1.21 8.13
N ILE A 142 -4.19 -0.07 7.73
CA ILE A 142 -4.49 0.52 6.42
C ILE A 142 -3.22 0.46 5.59
N LEU A 143 -3.27 -0.30 4.49
CA LEU A 143 -2.14 -0.46 3.58
C LEU A 143 -2.44 0.29 2.29
N VAL A 144 -1.57 1.22 1.92
CA VAL A 144 -1.73 2.05 0.71
C VAL A 144 -0.48 1.94 -0.14
N GLY A 145 -0.68 1.81 -1.44
CA GLY A 145 0.40 1.85 -2.41
C GLY A 145 -0.03 2.58 -3.66
N SER A 146 0.94 3.21 -4.34
CA SER A 146 0.67 3.93 -5.58
C SER A 146 1.92 4.06 -6.43
N SER A 147 1.72 4.33 -7.72
CA SER A 147 2.81 4.68 -8.62
C SER A 147 2.55 6.03 -9.26
N SER A 148 3.62 6.78 -9.49
CA SER A 148 3.58 8.08 -10.17
C SER A 148 4.70 8.18 -11.20
N ASP A 149 4.68 9.24 -11.97
CA ASP A 149 5.73 9.53 -12.96
C ASP A 149 6.81 10.47 -12.46
#